data_9761ed8765271a000d9b81d3ff842b4e
#
_entry.id   9761ed8765271a000d9b81d3ff842b4e
#
_cell.length_a   1.000
_cell.length_b   1.000
_cell.length_c   1.000
_cell.angle_alpha   90.00
_cell.angle_beta   90.00
_cell.angle_gamma   90.00
#
_symmetry.space_group_name_H-M   'P 1'
#
loop_
_entity.id
_entity.type
_entity.pdbx_description
1 polymer ?
#
loop_
_entity_poly.entity_id
_entity_poly.type
_entity_poly.pdbx_seq_one_letter_code
_entity_poly.pdbx_strand_id
1 'polypeptide(L)'
;LHNMNANITLEDSLAQSAKGLKDFDVILTNPPFGTKKGGERATRDDISFQTSNKQLNFLQVIYRSLKADGKARCAVVLPDNVLFAAGDGASVRRELMNFCNLHTILRLPTGIFYAQGVKTNVLFFTRGTTEQDNTTEVAFYDMRTNMDSFGKTRQLRKSDFAEFVAGYEDPSKRTGERWSKFTREEITKNPDDS
;
A
#
# COMPACT_ATOMS: atom_id res chain seq x y z
N LEU A 1 21.82 7.83 3.11
CA LEU A 1 22.16 7.05 1.91
C LEU A 1 23.64 6.64 1.95
N HIS A 2 23.98 5.88 3.01
CA HIS A 2 25.36 5.51 3.26
C HIS A 2 25.80 4.41 2.28
N ASN A 3 26.81 4.70 1.43
CA ASN A 3 27.47 3.77 0.51
C ASN A 3 26.58 3.10 -0.56
N MET A 4 25.48 3.71 -0.96
CA MET A 4 24.68 3.26 -2.10
C MET A 4 24.96 4.17 -3.31
N ASN A 5 25.33 3.59 -4.44
CA ASN A 5 25.30 4.29 -5.73
C ASN A 5 23.84 4.47 -6.14
N ALA A 6 23.22 5.57 -5.67
CA ALA A 6 21.83 5.87 -5.98
C ALA A 6 21.73 6.55 -7.36
N ASN A 7 20.93 6.01 -8.24
CA ASN A 7 20.51 6.71 -9.45
C ASN A 7 19.27 7.55 -9.10
N ILE A 8 19.43 8.87 -9.01
CA ILE A 8 18.35 9.80 -8.63
C ILE A 8 17.92 10.56 -9.88
N THR A 9 16.65 10.39 -10.26
CA THR A 9 16.04 11.08 -11.40
C THR A 9 14.92 11.99 -10.90
N LEU A 10 14.91 13.25 -11.35
CA LEU A 10 13.79 14.17 -11.10
C LEU A 10 12.76 14.01 -12.22
N GLU A 11 11.65 13.35 -11.91
CA GLU A 11 10.59 13.08 -12.88
C GLU A 11 9.23 12.94 -12.18
N ASP A 12 8.14 13.24 -12.90
CA ASP A 12 6.79 12.90 -12.45
C ASP A 12 6.50 11.42 -12.77
N SER A 13 6.44 10.58 -11.74
CA SER A 13 6.19 9.14 -11.89
C SER A 13 4.82 8.79 -12.51
N LEU A 14 3.88 9.75 -12.57
CA LEU A 14 2.58 9.60 -13.22
C LEU A 14 2.59 10.10 -14.68
N ALA A 15 3.69 10.67 -15.13
CA ALA A 15 3.86 11.10 -16.52
C ALA A 15 4.22 9.93 -17.44
N GLN A 16 3.88 10.07 -18.73
CA GLN A 16 4.19 9.08 -19.78
C GLN A 16 5.70 8.83 -19.92
N SER A 17 6.53 9.86 -19.69
CA SER A 17 7.99 9.75 -19.71
C SER A 17 8.54 8.75 -18.70
N ALA A 18 7.87 8.59 -17.56
CA ALA A 18 8.27 7.66 -16.50
C ALA A 18 7.87 6.18 -16.75
N LYS A 19 7.21 5.88 -17.87
CA LYS A 19 6.75 4.51 -18.20
C LYS A 19 7.89 3.48 -18.28
N GLY A 20 9.11 3.92 -18.54
CA GLY A 20 10.31 3.06 -18.55
C GLY A 20 10.78 2.60 -17.15
N LEU A 21 10.28 3.20 -16.08
CA LEU A 21 10.62 2.83 -14.69
C LEU A 21 9.84 1.58 -14.29
N LYS A 22 10.41 0.41 -14.52
CA LYS A 22 9.80 -0.90 -14.28
C LYS A 22 10.86 -1.96 -13.93
N ASP A 23 10.39 -3.17 -13.67
CA ASP A 23 11.20 -4.35 -13.38
C ASP A 23 12.02 -4.23 -12.08
N PHE A 24 11.43 -3.58 -11.06
CA PHE A 24 12.02 -3.47 -9.74
C PHE A 24 11.80 -4.75 -8.90
N ASP A 25 12.83 -5.14 -8.14
CA ASP A 25 12.76 -6.24 -7.17
C ASP A 25 12.09 -5.80 -5.86
N VAL A 26 12.28 -4.54 -5.47
CA VAL A 26 11.74 -3.95 -4.24
C VAL A 26 11.30 -2.52 -4.47
N ILE A 27 10.09 -2.20 -4.05
CA ILE A 27 9.58 -0.81 -4.01
C ILE A 27 9.21 -0.46 -2.56
N LEU A 28 9.85 0.56 -2.01
CA LEU A 28 9.51 1.16 -0.72
C LEU A 28 9.16 2.62 -0.97
N THR A 29 7.91 3.01 -0.70
CA THR A 29 7.48 4.35 -1.08
C THR A 29 6.38 4.91 -0.16
N ASN A 30 6.39 6.23 -0.05
CA ASN A 30 5.33 7.02 0.57
C ASN A 30 4.88 8.09 -0.45
N PRO A 31 3.91 7.77 -1.32
CA PRO A 31 3.42 8.70 -2.31
C PRO A 31 2.82 9.96 -1.68
N PRO A 32 2.83 11.11 -2.36
CA PRO A 32 2.28 12.34 -1.82
C PRO A 32 0.77 12.22 -1.56
N PHE A 33 0.34 12.67 -0.37
CA PHE A 33 -1.07 12.70 0.00
C PHE A 33 -1.74 13.99 -0.49
N GLY A 34 -3.00 13.89 -0.85
CA GLY A 34 -3.85 15.01 -1.22
C GLY A 34 -4.25 15.03 -2.69
N THR A 35 -5.37 15.67 -2.95
CA THR A 35 -5.83 15.99 -4.29
C THR A 35 -5.34 17.39 -4.62
N LYS A 36 -4.56 17.57 -5.70
CA LYS A 36 -4.40 18.93 -6.25
C LYS A 36 -5.77 19.43 -6.71
N LYS A 37 -6.13 20.65 -6.30
CA LYS A 37 -7.21 21.39 -6.97
C LYS A 37 -6.80 21.52 -8.44
N GLY A 38 -7.54 20.87 -9.35
CA GLY A 38 -7.25 20.93 -10.76
C GLY A 38 -7.21 19.58 -11.48
N GLY A 39 -7.29 18.47 -10.75
CA GLY A 39 -7.63 17.16 -11.33
C GLY A 39 -6.73 16.69 -12.49
N GLU A 40 -5.44 16.99 -12.46
CA GLU A 40 -4.51 16.41 -13.44
C GLU A 40 -4.55 14.90 -13.32
N ARG A 41 -5.10 14.24 -14.33
CA ARG A 41 -5.10 12.79 -14.45
C ARG A 41 -3.67 12.32 -14.73
N ALA A 42 -3.37 11.08 -14.34
CA ALA A 42 -2.14 10.45 -14.80
C ALA A 42 -2.12 10.44 -16.32
N THR A 43 -0.97 10.75 -16.91
CA THR A 43 -0.81 10.73 -18.37
C THR A 43 -0.31 9.39 -18.88
N ARG A 44 0.06 8.48 -17.99
CA ARG A 44 0.50 7.11 -18.31
C ARG A 44 -0.66 6.31 -18.90
N ASP A 45 -0.38 5.61 -20.00
CA ASP A 45 -1.33 4.74 -20.72
C ASP A 45 -1.23 3.27 -20.30
N ASP A 46 -0.29 2.94 -19.40
CA ASP A 46 -0.05 1.59 -18.89
C ASP A 46 -0.74 1.31 -17.53
N ILE A 47 -1.65 2.19 -17.10
CA ILE A 47 -2.55 1.95 -15.97
C ILE A 47 -3.98 1.71 -16.46
N SER A 48 -4.70 0.80 -15.81
CA SER A 48 -6.03 0.36 -16.25
C SER A 48 -7.13 1.39 -15.99
N PHE A 49 -6.99 2.15 -14.89
CA PHE A 49 -8.02 3.07 -14.41
C PHE A 49 -7.47 4.48 -14.31
N GLN A 50 -7.92 5.37 -15.22
CA GLN A 50 -7.55 6.79 -15.22
C GLN A 50 -8.42 7.55 -14.23
N THR A 51 -7.94 7.69 -12.97
CA THR A 51 -8.70 8.34 -11.91
C THR A 51 -8.18 9.75 -11.59
N SER A 52 -9.02 10.58 -10.97
CA SER A 52 -8.58 11.85 -10.37
C SER A 52 -7.89 11.66 -9.01
N ASN A 53 -7.94 10.47 -8.43
CA ASN A 53 -7.30 10.13 -7.17
C ASN A 53 -5.84 9.72 -7.42
N LYS A 54 -4.91 10.61 -7.08
CA LYS A 54 -3.47 10.38 -7.30
C LYS A 54 -2.95 9.13 -6.58
N GLN A 55 -3.47 8.83 -5.38
CA GLN A 55 -3.02 7.68 -4.61
C GLN A 55 -3.39 6.36 -5.32
N LEU A 56 -4.58 6.30 -5.95
CA LEU A 56 -4.98 5.16 -6.77
C LEU A 56 -4.12 5.04 -8.03
N ASN A 57 -3.77 6.17 -8.66
CA ASN A 57 -2.88 6.17 -9.82
C ASN A 57 -1.46 5.72 -9.43
N PHE A 58 -0.91 6.22 -8.31
CA PHE A 58 0.38 5.75 -7.80
C PHE A 58 0.38 4.26 -7.48
N LEU A 59 -0.68 3.76 -6.85
CA LEU A 59 -0.78 2.34 -6.52
C LEU A 59 -0.71 1.47 -7.78
N GLN A 60 -1.41 1.85 -8.85
CA GLN A 60 -1.36 1.15 -10.14
C GLN A 60 0.05 1.15 -10.73
N VAL A 61 0.72 2.30 -10.74
CA VAL A 61 2.12 2.40 -11.21
C VAL A 61 3.03 1.50 -10.39
N ILE A 62 2.88 1.48 -9.06
CA ILE A 62 3.74 0.70 -8.16
C ILE A 62 3.65 -0.80 -8.47
N TYR A 63 2.45 -1.41 -8.46
CA TYR A 63 2.37 -2.85 -8.64
C TYR A 63 2.70 -3.30 -10.08
N ARG A 64 2.53 -2.42 -11.07
CA ARG A 64 2.93 -2.67 -12.45
C ARG A 64 4.44 -2.50 -12.69
N SER A 65 5.12 -1.73 -11.86
CA SER A 65 6.57 -1.53 -11.93
C SER A 65 7.39 -2.64 -11.27
N LEU A 66 6.76 -3.56 -10.54
CA LEU A 66 7.43 -4.73 -9.97
C LEU A 66 7.65 -5.82 -11.03
N LYS A 67 8.76 -6.55 -10.92
CA LYS A 67 9.01 -7.76 -11.72
C LYS A 67 7.92 -8.80 -11.46
N ALA A 68 7.38 -9.40 -12.51
CA ALA A 68 6.38 -10.48 -12.41
C ALA A 68 7.07 -11.85 -12.21
N ASP A 69 7.89 -11.97 -11.18
CA ASP A 69 8.75 -13.14 -10.89
C ASP A 69 8.32 -13.94 -9.63
N GLY A 70 7.24 -13.53 -8.97
CA GLY A 70 6.77 -14.13 -7.72
C GLY A 70 7.59 -13.75 -6.48
N LYS A 71 8.58 -12.85 -6.60
CA LYS A 71 9.51 -12.48 -5.52
C LYS A 71 9.57 -10.97 -5.29
N ALA A 72 9.35 -10.17 -6.32
CA ALA A 72 9.37 -8.73 -6.24
C ALA A 72 8.28 -8.23 -5.29
N ARG A 73 8.63 -7.33 -4.38
CA ARG A 73 7.78 -6.95 -3.25
C ARG A 73 7.73 -5.46 -3.02
N CYS A 74 6.65 -5.04 -2.39
CA CYS A 74 6.41 -3.64 -2.07
C CYS A 74 5.98 -3.44 -0.63
N ALA A 75 6.38 -2.30 -0.05
CA ALA A 75 5.71 -1.68 1.07
C ALA A 75 5.39 -0.22 0.71
N VAL A 76 4.10 0.11 0.70
CA VAL A 76 3.62 1.46 0.33
C VAL A 76 2.74 2.03 1.42
N VAL A 77 2.99 3.31 1.77
CA VAL A 77 2.15 4.06 2.72
C VAL A 77 1.02 4.74 1.95
N LEU A 78 -0.22 4.45 2.32
CA LEU A 78 -1.42 5.00 1.69
C LEU A 78 -2.45 5.44 2.73
N PRO A 79 -3.24 6.50 2.48
CA PRO A 79 -4.31 6.92 3.38
C PRO A 79 -5.51 5.95 3.32
N ASP A 80 -6.34 5.97 4.37
CA ASP A 80 -7.51 5.10 4.52
C ASP A 80 -8.45 5.16 3.31
N ASN A 81 -8.60 6.30 2.67
CA ASN A 81 -9.51 6.45 1.51
C ASN A 81 -9.16 5.52 0.35
N VAL A 82 -7.92 5.08 0.21
CA VAL A 82 -7.53 4.09 -0.82
C VAL A 82 -8.15 2.72 -0.55
N LEU A 83 -8.31 2.36 0.74
CA LEU A 83 -8.90 1.08 1.14
C LEU A 83 -10.43 1.07 1.01
N PHE A 84 -11.08 2.23 1.13
CA PHE A 84 -12.53 2.34 1.22
C PHE A 84 -13.19 3.09 0.05
N ALA A 85 -12.42 3.58 -0.93
CA ALA A 85 -12.99 4.25 -2.10
C ALA A 85 -13.81 3.25 -2.93
N ALA A 86 -15.04 3.62 -3.25
CA ALA A 86 -15.93 2.88 -4.17
C ALA A 86 -15.52 3.10 -5.65
N GLY A 87 -16.18 2.45 -6.57
CA GLY A 87 -15.99 2.61 -8.01
C GLY A 87 -14.57 2.27 -8.46
N ASP A 88 -13.85 3.26 -9.00
CA ASP A 88 -12.46 3.07 -9.46
C ASP A 88 -11.55 2.54 -8.35
N GLY A 89 -11.80 2.96 -7.09
CA GLY A 89 -11.05 2.47 -5.94
C GLY A 89 -11.21 0.95 -5.74
N ALA A 90 -12.44 0.45 -5.82
CA ALA A 90 -12.73 -0.99 -5.77
C ALA A 90 -12.04 -1.73 -6.93
N SER A 91 -12.12 -1.18 -8.15
CA SER A 91 -11.50 -1.77 -9.33
C SER A 91 -9.99 -1.87 -9.22
N VAL A 92 -9.33 -0.82 -8.73
CA VAL A 92 -7.87 -0.80 -8.51
C VAL A 92 -7.46 -1.80 -7.42
N ARG A 93 -8.21 -1.91 -6.31
CA ARG A 93 -7.93 -2.92 -5.27
C ARG A 93 -8.10 -4.34 -5.78
N ARG A 94 -9.13 -4.60 -6.57
CA ARG A 94 -9.36 -5.90 -7.22
C ARG A 94 -8.20 -6.26 -8.16
N GLU A 95 -7.75 -5.31 -8.99
CA GLU A 95 -6.60 -5.51 -9.87
C GLU A 95 -5.31 -5.75 -9.07
N LEU A 96 -5.06 -4.97 -8.00
CA LEU A 96 -3.93 -5.21 -7.09
C LEU A 96 -3.93 -6.64 -6.56
N MET A 97 -5.07 -7.13 -6.06
CA MET A 97 -5.19 -8.48 -5.50
C MET A 97 -5.11 -9.58 -6.56
N ASN A 98 -5.40 -9.27 -7.81
CA ASN A 98 -5.20 -10.17 -8.94
C ASN A 98 -3.72 -10.25 -9.35
N PHE A 99 -3.03 -9.11 -9.44
CA PHE A 99 -1.63 -9.02 -9.88
C PHE A 99 -0.65 -9.41 -8.79
N CYS A 100 -1.00 -9.15 -7.54
CA CYS A 100 -0.14 -9.31 -6.38
C CYS A 100 -0.79 -10.14 -5.29
N ASN A 101 0.03 -10.82 -4.52
CA ASN A 101 -0.37 -11.31 -3.20
C ASN A 101 -0.30 -10.14 -2.21
N LEU A 102 -1.42 -9.46 -1.96
CA LEU A 102 -1.57 -8.50 -0.87
C LEU A 102 -1.74 -9.28 0.42
N HIS A 103 -0.66 -9.53 1.13
CA HIS A 103 -0.66 -10.45 2.28
C HIS A 103 -0.80 -9.78 3.63
N THR A 104 -0.45 -8.48 3.75
CA THR A 104 -0.49 -7.79 5.05
C THR A 104 -0.81 -6.32 4.90
N ILE A 105 -1.71 -5.81 5.73
CA ILE A 105 -2.01 -4.39 5.88
C ILE A 105 -1.74 -3.98 7.34
N LEU A 106 -0.84 -3.03 7.53
CA LEU A 106 -0.55 -2.42 8.81
C LEU A 106 -1.29 -1.07 8.90
N ARG A 107 -2.27 -0.97 9.79
CA ARG A 107 -2.99 0.28 10.07
C ARG A 107 -2.20 1.10 11.08
N LEU A 108 -1.63 2.20 10.60
CA LEU A 108 -0.76 3.06 11.41
C LEU A 108 -1.59 3.94 12.36
N PRO A 109 -1.08 4.22 13.57
CA PRO A 109 -1.74 5.11 14.50
C PRO A 109 -1.79 6.55 13.97
N THR A 110 -2.72 7.34 14.50
CA THR A 110 -2.83 8.76 14.18
C THR A 110 -1.70 9.58 14.82
N GLY A 111 -1.42 10.75 14.26
CA GLY A 111 -0.45 11.70 14.82
C GLY A 111 1.01 11.45 14.45
N ILE A 112 1.33 10.43 13.65
CA ILE A 112 2.70 10.13 13.21
C ILE A 112 3.15 10.98 12.01
N PHE A 113 2.22 11.54 11.25
CA PHE A 113 2.50 12.43 10.13
C PHE A 113 2.10 13.87 10.44
N TYR A 114 2.77 14.86 9.81
CA TYR A 114 2.47 16.27 9.98
C TYR A 114 1.03 16.65 9.59
N ALA A 115 0.43 15.95 8.63
CA ALA A 115 -0.98 16.09 8.29
C ALA A 115 -1.83 15.49 9.42
N GLN A 116 -2.20 16.32 10.40
CA GLN A 116 -2.99 15.90 11.56
C GLN A 116 -4.32 15.29 11.12
N GLY A 117 -4.65 14.13 11.71
CA GLY A 117 -5.93 13.45 11.45
C GLY A 117 -5.95 12.53 10.24
N VAL A 118 -4.93 12.48 9.41
CA VAL A 118 -4.87 11.51 8.30
C VAL A 118 -4.55 10.13 8.86
N LYS A 119 -5.50 9.22 8.68
CA LYS A 119 -5.31 7.79 8.97
C LYS A 119 -4.62 7.14 7.78
N THR A 120 -3.54 6.42 8.04
CA THR A 120 -2.70 5.80 7.01
C THR A 120 -2.49 4.32 7.27
N ASN A 121 -2.16 3.60 6.21
CA ASN A 121 -1.85 2.19 6.25
C ASN A 121 -0.56 1.92 5.47
N VAL A 122 0.14 0.86 5.82
CA VAL A 122 1.19 0.29 4.97
C VAL A 122 0.66 -0.99 4.35
N LEU A 123 0.63 -1.04 3.02
CA LEU A 123 0.28 -2.25 2.28
C LEU A 123 1.56 -3.00 1.93
N PHE A 124 1.61 -4.29 2.28
CA PHE A 124 2.71 -5.19 1.94
C PHE A 124 2.21 -6.23 0.95
N PHE A 125 2.82 -6.28 -0.22
CA PHE A 125 2.46 -7.23 -1.26
C PHE A 125 3.64 -7.72 -2.07
N THR A 126 3.50 -8.89 -2.64
CA THR A 126 4.47 -9.54 -3.55
C THR A 126 3.83 -9.66 -4.92
N ARG A 127 4.52 -9.25 -5.97
CA ARG A 127 4.04 -9.40 -7.35
C ARG A 127 3.99 -10.88 -7.73
N GLY A 128 2.83 -11.33 -8.23
CA GLY A 128 2.69 -12.68 -8.73
C GLY A 128 3.37 -12.91 -10.09
N THR A 129 3.47 -14.14 -10.49
CA THR A 129 3.91 -14.55 -11.85
C THR A 129 2.78 -14.47 -12.87
N THR A 130 1.54 -14.40 -12.40
CA THR A 130 0.31 -14.26 -13.18
C THR A 130 -0.38 -12.94 -12.84
N GLU A 131 -1.43 -12.61 -13.59
CA GLU A 131 -2.25 -11.43 -13.36
C GLU A 131 -3.66 -11.79 -12.85
N GLN A 132 -3.79 -12.95 -12.23
CA GLN A 132 -5.06 -13.43 -11.69
C GLN A 132 -4.85 -14.14 -10.34
N ASP A 133 -5.74 -13.86 -9.40
CA ASP A 133 -5.96 -14.58 -8.14
C ASP A 133 -4.71 -14.80 -7.26
N ASN A 134 -3.78 -13.84 -7.26
CA ASN A 134 -2.55 -13.97 -6.47
C ASN A 134 -2.79 -13.75 -4.95
N THR A 135 -3.84 -13.01 -4.56
CA THR A 135 -4.21 -12.82 -3.16
C THR A 135 -5.27 -13.84 -2.76
N THR A 136 -4.99 -14.67 -1.77
CA THR A 136 -5.93 -15.64 -1.19
C THR A 136 -6.47 -15.19 0.15
N GLU A 137 -5.67 -14.50 0.95
CA GLU A 137 -6.05 -13.92 2.25
C GLU A 137 -5.24 -12.68 2.54
N VAL A 138 -5.79 -11.77 3.34
CA VAL A 138 -5.13 -10.56 3.81
C VAL A 138 -5.15 -10.52 5.33
N ALA A 139 -3.98 -10.38 5.95
CA ALA A 139 -3.85 -10.14 7.38
C ALA A 139 -3.82 -8.63 7.66
N PHE A 140 -4.56 -8.20 8.66
CA PHE A 140 -4.56 -6.82 9.15
C PHE A 140 -3.95 -6.78 10.54
N TYR A 141 -3.08 -5.80 10.76
CA TYR A 141 -2.63 -5.43 12.09
C TYR A 141 -3.02 -3.99 12.38
N ASP A 142 -3.90 -3.80 13.39
CA ASP A 142 -4.38 -2.47 13.74
C ASP A 142 -3.62 -1.89 14.94
N MET A 143 -2.63 -1.02 14.65
CA MET A 143 -1.92 -0.28 15.68
C MET A 143 -2.76 0.82 16.36
N ARG A 144 -4.00 1.05 15.90
CA ARG A 144 -4.90 2.06 16.51
C ARG A 144 -5.65 1.49 17.71
N THR A 145 -5.80 0.16 17.77
CA THR A 145 -6.49 -0.53 18.86
C THR A 145 -5.64 -0.50 20.12
N ASN A 146 -6.22 0.04 21.20
CA ASN A 146 -5.58 0.13 22.52
C ASN A 146 -4.17 0.74 22.49
N MET A 147 -3.98 1.78 21.67
CA MET A 147 -2.73 2.53 21.58
C MET A 147 -3.01 4.03 21.71
N ASP A 148 -2.25 4.70 22.57
CA ASP A 148 -2.31 6.15 22.70
C ASP A 148 -1.88 6.81 21.40
N SER A 149 -2.44 8.00 21.13
CA SER A 149 -2.05 8.78 19.97
C SER A 149 -0.58 9.24 20.05
N PHE A 150 0.08 9.24 18.90
CA PHE A 150 1.42 9.77 18.76
C PHE A 150 1.38 11.29 18.48
N GLY A 151 2.49 11.96 18.71
CA GLY A 151 2.61 13.40 18.53
C GLY A 151 3.98 13.91 18.95
N LYS A 152 4.08 15.21 19.21
CA LYS A 152 5.34 15.85 19.60
C LYS A 152 5.94 15.29 20.89
N THR A 153 5.09 14.92 21.85
CA THR A 153 5.51 14.41 23.18
C THR A 153 5.74 12.90 23.19
N ARG A 154 5.06 12.15 22.33
CA ARG A 154 5.23 10.71 22.15
C ARG A 154 5.54 10.40 20.69
N GLN A 155 6.80 10.20 20.39
CA GLN A 155 7.24 9.83 19.05
C GLN A 155 7.16 8.33 18.85
N LEU A 156 6.82 7.92 17.62
CA LEU A 156 6.83 6.52 17.20
C LEU A 156 8.26 5.97 17.23
N ARG A 157 8.46 4.82 17.85
CA ARG A 157 9.75 4.15 17.99
C ARG A 157 9.72 2.76 17.36
N LYS A 158 10.87 2.20 17.04
CA LYS A 158 11.00 0.83 16.52
C LYS A 158 10.37 -0.20 17.47
N SER A 159 10.47 -0.01 18.77
CA SER A 159 9.86 -0.89 19.79
C SER A 159 8.33 -0.96 19.70
N ASP A 160 7.66 0.09 19.20
CA ASP A 160 6.21 0.11 19.05
C ASP A 160 5.71 -0.87 18.00
N PHE A 161 6.60 -1.32 17.10
CA PHE A 161 6.33 -2.32 16.06
C PHE A 161 6.68 -3.76 16.46
N ALA A 162 7.15 -4.02 17.67
CA ALA A 162 7.66 -5.34 18.04
C ALA A 162 6.64 -6.48 17.84
N GLU A 163 5.39 -6.26 18.27
CA GLU A 163 4.28 -7.22 18.07
C GLU A 163 3.96 -7.42 16.60
N PHE A 164 3.90 -6.33 15.82
CA PHE A 164 3.69 -6.41 14.38
C PHE A 164 4.80 -7.20 13.69
N VAL A 165 6.06 -6.88 13.97
CA VAL A 165 7.22 -7.56 13.36
C VAL A 165 7.20 -9.05 13.69
N ALA A 166 6.95 -9.41 14.94
CA ALA A 166 6.86 -10.82 15.35
C ALA A 166 5.79 -11.58 14.56
N GLY A 167 4.57 -11.01 14.42
CA GLY A 167 3.48 -11.64 13.65
C GLY A 167 3.66 -11.54 12.13
N TYR A 168 4.44 -10.57 11.64
CA TYR A 168 4.79 -10.45 10.22
C TYR A 168 5.77 -11.55 9.80
N GLU A 169 6.80 -11.81 10.61
CA GLU A 169 7.81 -12.82 10.38
C GLU A 169 7.29 -14.25 10.62
N ASP A 170 6.40 -14.41 11.61
CA ASP A 170 5.84 -15.69 12.00
C ASP A 170 4.31 -15.60 12.17
N PRO A 171 3.53 -16.10 11.19
CA PRO A 171 2.06 -16.07 11.26
C PRO A 171 1.46 -16.73 12.51
N SER A 172 2.15 -17.67 13.16
CA SER A 172 1.68 -18.31 14.39
C SER A 172 1.63 -17.35 15.59
N LYS A 173 2.35 -16.25 15.50
CA LYS A 173 2.39 -15.15 16.50
C LYS A 173 1.33 -14.07 16.28
N ARG A 174 0.48 -14.20 15.27
CA ARG A 174 -0.65 -13.30 15.01
C ARG A 174 -1.78 -13.57 16.00
N THR A 175 -1.58 -13.18 17.23
CA THR A 175 -2.54 -13.37 18.33
C THR A 175 -3.01 -12.02 18.87
N GLY A 176 -4.14 -12.05 19.61
CA GLY A 176 -4.69 -10.83 20.23
C GLY A 176 -5.62 -10.03 19.30
N GLU A 177 -6.19 -8.97 19.84
CA GLU A 177 -7.25 -8.18 19.20
C GLU A 177 -6.80 -7.25 18.06
N ARG A 178 -5.49 -7.01 17.92
CA ARG A 178 -4.91 -6.18 16.86
C ARG A 178 -4.77 -6.91 15.54
N TRP A 179 -4.70 -8.25 15.58
CA TRP A 179 -4.62 -9.06 14.37
C TRP A 179 -6.00 -9.53 13.94
N SER A 180 -6.30 -9.37 12.67
CA SER A 180 -7.44 -9.97 11.99
C SER A 180 -7.03 -10.48 10.62
N LYS A 181 -7.83 -11.37 10.05
CA LYS A 181 -7.55 -11.97 8.76
C LYS A 181 -8.86 -12.13 7.99
N PHE A 182 -8.81 -11.85 6.69
CA PHE A 182 -9.93 -12.01 5.79
C PHE A 182 -9.48 -12.78 4.55
N THR A 183 -10.27 -13.74 4.15
CA THR A 183 -10.05 -14.47 2.89
C THR A 183 -10.49 -13.60 1.71
N ARG A 184 -9.95 -13.90 0.53
CA ARG A 184 -10.37 -13.21 -0.71
C ARG A 184 -11.88 -13.33 -0.94
N GLU A 185 -12.47 -14.49 -0.60
CA GLU A 185 -13.91 -14.71 -0.71
C GLU A 185 -14.72 -13.79 0.21
N GLU A 186 -14.28 -13.60 1.46
CA GLU A 186 -14.94 -12.68 2.41
C GLU A 186 -14.86 -11.22 1.92
N ILE A 187 -13.71 -10.81 1.39
CA ILE A 187 -13.52 -9.47 0.83
C ILE A 187 -14.46 -9.25 -0.37
N THR A 188 -14.59 -10.21 -1.28
CA THR A 188 -15.45 -10.08 -2.47
C THR A 188 -16.95 -10.11 -2.17
N LYS A 189 -17.36 -10.53 -0.97
CA LYS A 189 -18.78 -10.42 -0.55
C LYS A 189 -19.21 -8.97 -0.32
N ASN A 190 -18.25 -8.07 -0.07
CA ASN A 190 -18.52 -6.65 0.00
C ASN A 190 -18.56 -6.05 -1.41
N PRO A 191 -19.59 -5.24 -1.75
CA PRO A 191 -19.76 -4.67 -3.10
C PRO A 191 -18.53 -3.90 -3.60
N ASP A 192 -17.77 -3.32 -2.69
CA ASP A 192 -16.61 -2.46 -2.98
C ASP A 192 -15.26 -3.16 -2.71
N ASP A 193 -15.23 -4.48 -2.54
CA ASP A 193 -14.00 -5.22 -2.18
C ASP A 193 -13.24 -4.58 -1.00
N SER A 194 -13.91 -4.25 0.09
CA SER A 194 -13.35 -3.51 1.23
C SER A 194 -13.66 -4.14 2.58
#